data_d89f8ae54adbce0ba47a977132cbbc5a
#
_entry.id   d89f8ae54adbce0ba47a977132cbbc5a
#
_cell.length_a   1.000
_cell.length_b   1.000
_cell.length_c   1.000
_cell.angle_alpha   90.00
_cell.angle_beta   90.00
_cell.angle_gamma   90.00
#
_symmetry.space_group_name_H-M   'P 1'
#
loop_
_entity.id
_entity.type
_entity.pdbx_description
1 polymer ?
#
loop_
_entity_poly.entity_id
_entity_poly.type
_entity_poly.pdbx_seq_one_letter_code
_entity_poly.pdbx_strand_id
1 'polypeptide(L)'
;QALDTTTDLTAGGEAVSAFALSLLRSERAGETGVLLSPVSILNALGMTANGAGGTTLKQMETAAGMSLNQLNEFLYTYRMSLPAAYKSCAVSLANSAWVRDTFRVEDSFLRACVNYYSAEIYRSAFDGSLVTDLNRWVGKETNGLIDSLLEQAPGEATMLYLVNAACFDARWETPYEASDIREGGTFTAASGARQTADYLTSSESIYLSGNNVT
;
A
#
# COMPACT_ATOMS: atom_id res chain seq x y z
N GLN A 1 -9.15 19.32 15.90
CA GLN A 1 -7.76 19.57 16.28
C GLN A 1 -6.94 19.36 15.02
N ALA A 2 -6.13 20.32 14.61
CA ALA A 2 -5.23 20.13 13.47
C ALA A 2 -4.24 19.00 13.82
N LEU A 3 -4.03 18.08 12.90
CA LEU A 3 -3.05 17.02 13.06
C LEU A 3 -1.65 17.63 12.92
N ASP A 4 -0.74 17.21 13.78
CA ASP A 4 0.65 17.65 13.72
C ASP A 4 1.34 16.96 12.52
N THR A 5 1.87 17.77 11.59
CA THR A 5 2.60 17.29 10.42
C THR A 5 4.11 17.30 10.63
N THR A 6 4.58 17.57 11.85
CA THR A 6 6.01 17.60 12.19
C THR A 6 6.54 16.26 12.69
N THR A 7 5.73 15.20 12.64
CA THR A 7 6.14 13.86 13.07
C THR A 7 7.41 13.43 12.34
N ASP A 8 8.41 13.02 13.10
CA ASP A 8 9.66 12.47 12.55
C ASP A 8 9.37 11.17 11.81
N LEU A 9 9.58 11.18 10.50
CA LEU A 9 9.39 10.00 9.64
C LEU A 9 10.50 8.96 9.79
N THR A 10 11.61 9.27 10.45
CA THR A 10 12.78 8.37 10.52
C THR A 10 12.45 7.09 11.29
N ALA A 11 12.00 7.23 12.54
CA ALA A 11 11.66 6.06 13.38
C ALA A 11 10.51 5.24 12.79
N GLY A 12 9.50 5.92 12.23
CA GLY A 12 8.40 5.25 11.53
C GLY A 12 8.88 4.54 10.25
N GLY A 13 9.81 5.14 9.52
CA GLY A 13 10.43 4.54 8.33
C GLY A 13 11.20 3.26 8.64
N GLU A 14 11.91 3.21 9.77
CA GLU A 14 12.58 1.99 10.24
C GLU A 14 11.58 0.87 10.56
N ALA A 15 10.48 1.18 11.25
CA ALA A 15 9.43 0.21 11.54
C ALA A 15 8.75 -0.31 10.26
N VAL A 16 8.46 0.58 9.29
CA VAL A 16 7.90 0.19 7.98
C VAL A 16 8.88 -0.70 7.22
N SER A 17 10.17 -0.40 7.25
CA SER A 17 11.21 -1.21 6.59
C SER A 17 11.31 -2.60 7.23
N ALA A 18 11.27 -2.69 8.56
CA ALA A 18 11.26 -3.96 9.29
C ALA A 18 10.00 -4.79 8.95
N PHE A 19 8.82 -4.15 8.92
CA PHE A 19 7.57 -4.76 8.51
C PHE A 19 7.64 -5.28 7.07
N ALA A 20 8.14 -4.47 6.14
CA ALA A 20 8.31 -4.83 4.73
C ALA A 20 9.20 -6.06 4.55
N LEU A 21 10.34 -6.09 5.24
CA LEU A 21 11.25 -7.24 5.21
C LEU A 21 10.64 -8.50 5.83
N SER A 22 9.84 -8.34 6.89
CA SER A 22 9.12 -9.46 7.51
C SER A 22 8.10 -10.06 6.55
N LEU A 23 7.30 -9.23 5.88
CA LEU A 23 6.34 -9.65 4.85
C LEU A 23 7.05 -10.36 3.70
N LEU A 24 8.10 -9.76 3.17
CA LEU A 24 8.85 -10.35 2.06
C LEU A 24 9.45 -11.71 2.43
N ARG A 25 9.91 -11.87 3.67
CA ARG A 25 10.44 -13.15 4.15
C ARG A 25 9.35 -14.22 4.28
N SER A 26 8.14 -13.84 4.73
CA SER A 26 7.02 -14.77 4.85
C SER A 26 6.51 -15.25 3.50
N GLU A 27 6.54 -14.39 2.48
CA GLU A 27 6.06 -14.70 1.13
C GLU A 27 7.11 -15.39 0.24
N ARG A 28 8.40 -15.33 0.62
CA ARG A 28 9.50 -15.94 -0.18
C ARG A 28 9.50 -17.47 -0.23
N ALA A 29 8.57 -18.13 0.40
CA ALA A 29 8.49 -19.60 0.40
C ALA A 29 8.07 -20.22 -0.94
N GLY A 30 7.71 -19.42 -1.96
CA GLY A 30 7.31 -19.87 -3.29
C GLY A 30 8.33 -19.56 -4.38
N GLU A 31 8.24 -20.24 -5.51
CA GLU A 31 9.07 -20.02 -6.72
C GLU A 31 8.56 -18.87 -7.59
N THR A 32 7.48 -18.22 -7.23
CA THR A 32 6.85 -17.12 -7.98
C THR A 32 7.39 -15.77 -7.51
N GLY A 33 7.47 -14.80 -8.43
CA GLY A 33 7.79 -13.41 -8.08
C GLY A 33 6.76 -12.82 -7.13
N VAL A 34 7.20 -11.99 -6.18
CA VAL A 34 6.34 -11.33 -5.18
C VAL A 34 6.45 -9.82 -5.38
N LEU A 35 5.29 -9.16 -5.47
CA LEU A 35 5.15 -7.71 -5.43
C LEU A 35 4.31 -7.33 -4.21
N LEU A 36 4.88 -6.53 -3.32
CA LEU A 36 4.22 -6.09 -2.09
C LEU A 36 4.25 -4.56 -1.99
N SER A 37 3.18 -3.99 -1.47
CA SER A 37 3.14 -2.59 -1.04
C SER A 37 2.97 -2.52 0.48
N PRO A 38 4.06 -2.47 1.26
CA PRO A 38 4.00 -2.46 2.72
C PRO A 38 3.20 -1.29 3.27
N VAL A 39 3.30 -0.11 2.64
CA VAL A 39 2.53 1.08 3.04
C VAL A 39 1.04 0.88 2.83
N SER A 40 0.62 0.25 1.73
CA SER A 40 -0.79 -0.12 1.49
C SER A 40 -1.31 -1.05 2.58
N ILE A 41 -0.55 -2.09 2.90
CA ILE A 41 -0.93 -3.06 3.94
C ILE A 41 -1.02 -2.39 5.30
N LEU A 42 -0.08 -1.49 5.63
CA LEU A 42 -0.12 -0.71 6.88
C LEU A 42 -1.30 0.26 6.93
N ASN A 43 -1.73 0.85 5.80
CA ASN A 43 -2.96 1.66 5.78
C ASN A 43 -4.19 0.83 6.13
N ALA A 44 -4.36 -0.34 5.52
CA ALA A 44 -5.47 -1.25 5.83
C ALA A 44 -5.40 -1.76 7.29
N LEU A 45 -4.21 -2.15 7.75
CA LEU A 45 -3.98 -2.60 9.13
C LEU A 45 -4.27 -1.48 10.13
N GLY A 46 -3.81 -0.26 9.86
CA GLY A 46 -4.02 0.90 10.73
C GLY A 46 -5.49 1.30 10.81
N MET A 47 -6.22 1.33 9.68
CA MET A 47 -7.68 1.52 9.73
C MET A 47 -8.34 0.44 10.58
N THR A 48 -7.98 -0.83 10.40
CA THR A 48 -8.52 -1.95 11.19
C THR A 48 -8.18 -1.80 12.68
N ALA A 49 -6.96 -1.41 13.01
CA ALA A 49 -6.49 -1.23 14.39
C ALA A 49 -7.25 -0.14 15.15
N ASN A 50 -7.76 0.90 14.46
CA ASN A 50 -8.62 1.93 15.07
C ASN A 50 -9.99 1.38 15.52
N GLY A 51 -10.40 0.22 15.01
CA GLY A 51 -11.60 -0.50 15.46
C GLY A 51 -11.29 -1.65 16.43
N ALA A 52 -10.03 -1.92 16.73
CA ALA A 52 -9.60 -3.02 17.57
C ALA A 52 -9.36 -2.58 19.02
N GLY A 53 -9.40 -3.55 19.93
CA GLY A 53 -9.11 -3.32 21.34
C GLY A 53 -8.41 -4.51 22.00
N GLY A 54 -7.93 -4.33 23.23
CA GLY A 54 -7.36 -5.40 24.04
C GLY A 54 -6.17 -6.10 23.37
N THR A 55 -6.19 -7.42 23.37
CA THR A 55 -5.11 -8.25 22.81
C THR A 55 -4.97 -8.10 21.30
N THR A 56 -6.08 -7.96 20.58
CA THR A 56 -6.07 -7.81 19.13
C THR A 56 -5.32 -6.53 18.72
N LEU A 57 -5.62 -5.40 19.36
CA LEU A 57 -4.89 -4.16 19.11
C LEU A 57 -3.39 -4.31 19.38
N LYS A 58 -3.01 -4.93 20.50
CA LYS A 58 -1.60 -5.16 20.84
C LYS A 58 -0.87 -6.02 19.80
N GLN A 59 -1.54 -7.03 19.23
CA GLN A 59 -0.97 -7.86 18.18
C GLN A 59 -0.76 -7.04 16.90
N MET A 60 -1.70 -6.18 16.53
CA MET A 60 -1.58 -5.29 15.38
C MET A 60 -0.45 -4.27 15.55
N GLU A 61 -0.33 -3.65 16.73
CA GLU A 61 0.77 -2.74 17.08
C GLU A 61 2.13 -3.45 17.02
N THR A 62 2.20 -4.68 17.53
CA THR A 62 3.42 -5.50 17.45
C THR A 62 3.80 -5.80 16.00
N ALA A 63 2.82 -6.16 15.16
CA ALA A 63 3.06 -6.43 13.74
C ALA A 63 3.53 -5.19 12.99
N ALA A 64 2.93 -4.02 13.27
CA ALA A 64 3.32 -2.75 12.68
C ALA A 64 4.65 -2.19 13.22
N GLY A 65 5.14 -2.68 14.37
CA GLY A 65 6.31 -2.13 15.05
C GLY A 65 6.10 -0.73 15.66
N MET A 66 4.84 -0.30 15.79
CA MET A 66 4.44 1.03 16.26
C MET A 66 3.16 0.93 17.08
N SER A 67 2.99 1.81 18.07
CA SER A 67 1.68 2.00 18.70
C SER A 67 0.67 2.58 17.71
N LEU A 68 -0.63 2.38 17.96
CA LEU A 68 -1.69 2.89 17.09
C LEU A 68 -1.57 4.40 16.81
N ASN A 69 -1.27 5.19 17.83
CA ASN A 69 -1.11 6.63 17.66
C ASN A 69 0.07 6.97 16.74
N GLN A 70 1.22 6.33 16.94
CA GLN A 70 2.40 6.51 16.10
C GLN A 70 2.12 6.08 14.65
N LEU A 71 1.42 4.96 14.45
CA LEU A 71 1.05 4.48 13.12
C LEU A 71 0.10 5.46 12.41
N ASN A 72 -0.92 5.96 13.10
CA ASN A 72 -1.84 6.96 12.59
C ASN A 72 -1.13 8.24 12.14
N GLU A 73 -0.29 8.80 13.01
CA GLU A 73 0.47 10.02 12.74
C GLU A 73 1.50 9.83 11.62
N PHE A 74 2.22 8.70 11.65
CA PHE A 74 3.19 8.37 10.60
C PHE A 74 2.53 8.28 9.23
N LEU A 75 1.46 7.48 9.07
CA LEU A 75 0.81 7.28 7.79
C LEU A 75 0.15 8.57 7.27
N TYR A 76 -0.41 9.38 8.17
CA TYR A 76 -0.91 10.71 7.82
C TYR A 76 0.20 11.60 7.27
N THR A 77 1.31 11.75 8.02
CA THR A 77 2.42 12.62 7.65
C THR A 77 3.11 12.13 6.38
N TYR A 78 3.33 10.82 6.26
CA TYR A 78 3.89 10.20 5.06
C TYR A 78 3.05 10.52 3.82
N ARG A 79 1.75 10.31 3.87
CA ARG A 79 0.83 10.63 2.78
C ARG A 79 0.87 12.10 2.40
N MET A 80 0.94 13.00 3.38
CA MET A 80 1.02 14.45 3.13
C MET A 80 2.35 14.88 2.53
N SER A 81 3.43 14.14 2.74
CA SER A 81 4.75 14.44 2.19
C SER A 81 4.93 14.03 0.73
N LEU A 82 4.21 12.99 0.27
CA LEU A 82 4.39 12.42 -1.07
C LEU A 82 4.24 13.43 -2.21
N PRO A 83 3.18 14.26 -2.30
CA PRO A 83 3.01 15.21 -3.40
C PRO A 83 4.07 16.33 -3.42
N ALA A 84 4.62 16.68 -2.27
CA ALA A 84 5.66 17.69 -2.15
C ALA A 84 7.04 17.15 -2.57
N ALA A 85 7.30 15.88 -2.36
CA ALA A 85 8.59 15.25 -2.64
C ALA A 85 8.77 14.90 -4.14
N TYR A 86 7.69 14.62 -4.86
CA TYR A 86 7.77 14.02 -6.20
C TYR A 86 6.83 14.69 -7.21
N LYS A 87 7.18 15.88 -7.69
CA LYS A 87 6.39 16.62 -8.69
C LYS A 87 6.26 15.90 -10.04
N SER A 88 7.20 15.01 -10.38
CA SER A 88 7.22 14.24 -11.63
C SER A 88 6.64 12.82 -11.48
N CYS A 89 6.15 12.48 -10.30
CA CYS A 89 5.66 11.16 -9.97
C CYS A 89 4.25 11.26 -9.42
N ALA A 90 3.30 10.60 -10.05
CA ALA A 90 1.96 10.45 -9.52
C ALA A 90 1.95 9.26 -8.55
N VAL A 91 1.85 9.55 -7.25
CA VAL A 91 1.59 8.55 -6.22
C VAL A 91 0.22 8.82 -5.65
N SER A 92 -0.68 7.86 -5.76
CA SER A 92 -1.99 7.90 -5.13
C SER A 92 -2.06 6.83 -4.04
N LEU A 93 -2.48 7.24 -2.84
CA LEU A 93 -2.83 6.37 -1.72
C LEU A 93 -4.25 6.71 -1.32
N ALA A 94 -5.21 5.98 -1.87
CA ALA A 94 -6.63 6.17 -1.59
C ALA A 94 -7.13 5.13 -0.60
N ASN A 95 -8.00 5.54 0.31
CA ASN A 95 -8.61 4.67 1.30
C ASN A 95 -10.13 4.82 1.28
N SER A 96 -10.84 3.73 1.51
CA SER A 96 -12.28 3.76 1.70
C SER A 96 -12.76 2.74 2.71
N ALA A 97 -13.88 3.06 3.37
CA ALA A 97 -14.58 2.16 4.26
C ALA A 97 -16.02 1.99 3.75
N TRP A 98 -16.38 0.76 3.42
CA TRP A 98 -17.70 0.38 2.95
C TRP A 98 -18.41 -0.36 4.07
N VAL A 99 -19.50 0.21 4.56
CA VAL A 99 -20.23 -0.29 5.73
C VAL A 99 -21.58 -0.81 5.27
N ARG A 100 -21.94 -2.05 5.68
CA ARG A 100 -23.28 -2.59 5.44
C ARG A 100 -24.33 -1.71 6.11
N ASP A 101 -25.41 -1.38 5.41
CA ASP A 101 -26.46 -0.47 5.90
C ASP A 101 -27.04 -0.87 7.26
N THR A 102 -27.15 -2.18 7.50
CA THR A 102 -27.67 -2.74 8.74
C THR A 102 -26.65 -2.82 9.87
N PHE A 103 -25.37 -2.50 9.60
CA PHE A 103 -24.30 -2.59 10.59
C PHE A 103 -24.00 -1.21 11.20
N ARG A 104 -24.02 -1.15 12.53
CA ARG A 104 -23.66 0.05 13.26
C ARG A 104 -22.17 0.05 13.55
N VAL A 105 -21.51 1.11 13.15
CA VAL A 105 -20.08 1.36 13.41
C VAL A 105 -19.96 2.57 14.34
N GLU A 106 -19.01 2.53 15.26
CA GLU A 106 -18.75 3.64 16.19
C GLU A 106 -18.19 4.86 15.44
N ASP A 107 -18.73 6.03 15.78
CA ASP A 107 -18.32 7.30 15.16
C ASP A 107 -16.84 7.61 15.34
N SER A 108 -16.24 7.19 16.45
CA SER A 108 -14.82 7.37 16.74
C SER A 108 -13.94 6.64 15.71
N PHE A 109 -14.32 5.42 15.32
CA PHE A 109 -13.66 4.64 14.29
C PHE A 109 -13.74 5.33 12.92
N LEU A 110 -14.95 5.74 12.51
CA LEU A 110 -15.13 6.42 11.23
C LEU A 110 -14.35 7.73 11.17
N ARG A 111 -14.33 8.50 12.26
CA ARG A 111 -13.53 9.73 12.36
C ARG A 111 -12.02 9.45 12.25
N ALA A 112 -11.53 8.38 12.85
CA ALA A 112 -10.13 8.00 12.71
C ALA A 112 -9.79 7.66 11.26
N CYS A 113 -10.63 6.88 10.57
CA CYS A 113 -10.47 6.57 9.16
C CYS A 113 -10.43 7.83 8.28
N VAL A 114 -11.33 8.78 8.52
CA VAL A 114 -11.34 10.05 7.77
C VAL A 114 -10.13 10.93 8.11
N ASN A 115 -9.83 11.13 9.40
CA ASN A 115 -8.84 12.11 9.82
C ASN A 115 -7.41 11.68 9.50
N TYR A 116 -7.04 10.42 9.76
CA TYR A 116 -5.68 9.93 9.56
C TYR A 116 -5.45 9.35 8.18
N TYR A 117 -6.45 8.69 7.60
CA TYR A 117 -6.32 7.96 6.35
C TYR A 117 -6.98 8.63 5.17
N SER A 118 -7.72 9.74 5.38
CA SER A 118 -8.58 10.40 4.38
C SER A 118 -9.53 9.42 3.69
N ALA A 119 -10.00 8.41 4.44
CA ALA A 119 -10.85 7.39 3.90
C ALA A 119 -12.22 7.98 3.52
N GLU A 120 -12.69 7.63 2.34
CA GLU A 120 -14.07 7.86 1.93
C GLU A 120 -14.98 6.84 2.60
N ILE A 121 -16.10 7.29 3.14
CA ILE A 121 -17.03 6.42 3.88
C ILE A 121 -18.28 6.20 3.05
N TYR A 122 -18.58 4.93 2.77
CA TYR A 122 -19.73 4.51 2.00
C TYR A 122 -20.64 3.60 2.83
N ARG A 123 -21.94 3.70 2.60
CA ARG A 123 -22.94 2.74 3.07
C ARG A 123 -23.55 2.02 1.88
N SER A 124 -23.79 0.72 2.04
CA SER A 124 -24.29 -0.12 0.95
C SER A 124 -25.05 -1.33 1.51
N ALA A 125 -26.00 -1.82 0.75
CA ALA A 125 -26.73 -3.06 1.04
C ALA A 125 -25.86 -4.33 0.98
N PHE A 126 -24.65 -4.23 0.43
CA PHE A 126 -23.72 -5.35 0.22
C PHE A 126 -24.29 -6.41 -0.74
N ASP A 127 -24.96 -5.94 -1.77
CA ASP A 127 -25.44 -6.71 -2.91
C ASP A 127 -24.62 -6.44 -4.18
N GLY A 128 -25.18 -6.71 -5.36
CA GLY A 128 -24.52 -6.46 -6.63
C GLY A 128 -24.17 -4.99 -6.89
N SER A 129 -24.86 -4.05 -6.23
CA SER A 129 -24.54 -2.61 -6.35
C SER A 129 -23.18 -2.29 -5.70
N LEU A 130 -22.85 -2.92 -4.56
CA LEU A 130 -21.54 -2.77 -3.93
C LEU A 130 -20.41 -3.16 -4.89
N VAL A 131 -20.56 -4.29 -5.60
CA VAL A 131 -19.55 -4.77 -6.56
C VAL A 131 -19.28 -3.69 -7.62
N THR A 132 -20.35 -3.14 -8.18
CA THR A 132 -20.25 -2.10 -9.21
C THR A 132 -19.59 -0.83 -8.69
N ASP A 133 -20.02 -0.36 -7.52
CA ASP A 133 -19.55 0.91 -6.96
C ASP A 133 -18.11 0.81 -6.44
N LEU A 134 -17.76 -0.30 -5.80
CA LEU A 134 -16.41 -0.52 -5.28
C LEU A 134 -15.41 -0.71 -6.43
N ASN A 135 -15.74 -1.46 -7.47
CA ASN A 135 -14.89 -1.62 -8.64
C ASN A 135 -14.72 -0.29 -9.39
N ARG A 136 -15.79 0.50 -9.52
CA ARG A 136 -15.70 1.85 -10.08
C ARG A 136 -14.77 2.75 -9.26
N TRP A 137 -14.86 2.69 -7.93
CA TRP A 137 -13.98 3.46 -7.03
C TRP A 137 -12.52 3.03 -7.21
N VAL A 138 -12.23 1.73 -7.18
CA VAL A 138 -10.86 1.22 -7.39
C VAL A 138 -10.32 1.62 -8.76
N GLY A 139 -11.11 1.46 -9.83
CA GLY A 139 -10.69 1.86 -11.17
C GLY A 139 -10.33 3.35 -11.25
N LYS A 140 -11.15 4.21 -10.64
CA LYS A 140 -10.89 5.65 -10.55
C LYS A 140 -9.59 5.95 -9.78
N GLU A 141 -9.42 5.39 -8.59
CA GLU A 141 -8.28 5.68 -7.70
C GLU A 141 -6.95 5.09 -8.19
N THR A 142 -7.01 4.11 -9.11
CA THR A 142 -5.82 3.50 -9.73
C THR A 142 -5.60 3.90 -11.19
N ASN A 143 -6.27 4.94 -11.68
CA ASN A 143 -6.21 5.40 -13.08
C ASN A 143 -6.47 4.26 -14.09
N GLY A 144 -7.36 3.31 -13.76
CA GLY A 144 -7.70 2.17 -14.60
C GLY A 144 -6.69 1.03 -14.57
N LEU A 145 -5.68 1.06 -13.68
CA LEU A 145 -4.72 -0.05 -13.56
C LEU A 145 -5.33 -1.28 -12.86
N ILE A 146 -6.37 -1.07 -12.05
CA ILE A 146 -7.16 -2.14 -11.42
C ILE A 146 -8.61 -1.94 -11.82
N ASP A 147 -9.12 -2.79 -12.72
CA ASP A 147 -10.48 -2.67 -13.22
C ASP A 147 -11.52 -3.29 -12.28
N SER A 148 -11.12 -4.30 -11.51
CA SER A 148 -12.02 -5.05 -10.65
C SER A 148 -11.31 -5.57 -9.41
N LEU A 149 -11.92 -5.36 -8.23
CA LEU A 149 -11.49 -5.91 -6.95
C LEU A 149 -12.46 -6.97 -6.43
N LEU A 150 -13.75 -6.83 -6.73
CA LEU A 150 -14.79 -7.79 -6.36
C LEU A 150 -15.45 -8.34 -7.64
N GLU A 151 -15.60 -9.66 -7.70
CA GLU A 151 -16.28 -10.35 -8.81
C GLU A 151 -17.76 -10.64 -8.47
N GLN A 152 -18.06 -10.78 -7.18
CA GLN A 152 -19.40 -11.13 -6.71
C GLN A 152 -19.74 -10.43 -5.40
N ALA A 153 -21.02 -10.31 -5.11
CA ALA A 153 -21.50 -9.75 -3.85
C ALA A 153 -20.99 -10.57 -2.65
N PRO A 154 -20.57 -9.91 -1.57
CA PRO A 154 -20.09 -10.60 -0.38
C PRO A 154 -21.25 -11.32 0.35
N GLY A 155 -20.89 -12.37 1.10
CA GLY A 155 -21.85 -13.09 1.93
C GLY A 155 -22.44 -12.23 3.04
N GLU A 156 -23.55 -12.72 3.62
CA GLU A 156 -24.31 -12.00 4.66
C GLU A 156 -23.51 -11.68 5.93
N ALA A 157 -22.48 -12.47 6.25
CA ALA A 157 -21.61 -12.26 7.40
C ALA A 157 -20.62 -11.09 7.23
N THR A 158 -20.44 -10.58 6.00
CA THR A 158 -19.53 -9.46 5.74
C THR A 158 -20.21 -8.16 6.11
N MET A 159 -19.67 -7.41 7.06
CA MET A 159 -20.25 -6.17 7.58
C MET A 159 -19.51 -4.92 7.12
N LEU A 160 -18.21 -5.06 6.82
CA LEU A 160 -17.34 -3.94 6.51
C LEU A 160 -16.24 -4.36 5.52
N TYR A 161 -15.98 -3.53 4.53
CA TYR A 161 -14.73 -3.55 3.77
C TYR A 161 -13.91 -2.30 4.08
N LEU A 162 -12.64 -2.50 4.36
CA LEU A 162 -11.61 -1.46 4.39
C LEU A 162 -10.72 -1.67 3.19
N VAL A 163 -10.69 -0.70 2.31
CA VAL A 163 -9.97 -0.81 1.04
C VAL A 163 -8.90 0.27 0.99
N ASN A 164 -7.68 -0.15 0.68
CA ASN A 164 -6.63 0.75 0.26
C ASN A 164 -6.30 0.48 -1.20
N ALA A 165 -6.17 1.53 -2.00
CA ALA A 165 -5.67 1.48 -3.37
C ALA A 165 -4.41 2.34 -3.44
N ALA A 166 -3.31 1.74 -3.92
CA ALA A 166 -2.06 2.43 -4.18
C ALA A 166 -1.75 2.39 -5.67
N CYS A 167 -1.49 3.56 -6.23
CA CYS A 167 -1.04 3.70 -7.62
C CYS A 167 0.28 4.45 -7.62
N PHE A 168 1.25 3.93 -8.37
CA PHE A 168 2.53 4.58 -8.60
C PHE A 168 2.74 4.68 -10.11
N ASP A 169 2.74 5.91 -10.62
CA ASP A 169 3.02 6.22 -12.02
C ASP A 169 4.13 7.28 -12.07
N ALA A 170 5.31 6.85 -12.46
CA ALA A 170 6.48 7.72 -12.50
C ALA A 170 7.32 7.47 -13.74
N ARG A 171 7.95 8.53 -14.20
CA ARG A 171 8.98 8.45 -15.24
C ARG A 171 10.35 8.54 -14.59
N TRP A 172 11.29 7.81 -15.15
CA TRP A 172 12.69 7.96 -14.79
C TRP A 172 13.13 9.40 -15.04
N GLU A 173 13.96 9.96 -14.17
CA GLU A 173 14.54 11.30 -14.34
C GLU A 173 15.34 11.36 -15.66
N THR A 174 16.08 10.30 -15.94
CA THR A 174 16.74 10.07 -17.22
C THR A 174 16.08 8.85 -17.87
N PRO A 175 15.18 9.06 -18.84
CA PRO A 175 14.54 7.93 -19.55
C PRO A 175 15.57 7.10 -20.33
N TYR A 176 15.34 5.81 -20.41
CA TYR A 176 16.11 4.94 -21.29
C TYR A 176 15.74 5.20 -22.74
N GLU A 177 16.75 5.29 -23.61
CA GLU A 177 16.62 5.38 -25.04
C GLU A 177 16.71 3.99 -25.68
N ALA A 178 16.31 3.86 -26.95
CA ALA A 178 16.41 2.58 -27.65
C ALA A 178 17.84 2.02 -27.72
N SER A 179 18.85 2.92 -27.70
CA SER A 179 20.27 2.55 -27.66
C SER A 179 20.71 1.90 -26.34
N ASP A 180 19.93 2.07 -25.26
CA ASP A 180 20.25 1.51 -23.96
C ASP A 180 19.71 0.09 -23.80
N ILE A 181 18.97 -0.40 -24.80
CA ILE A 181 18.42 -1.75 -24.84
C ILE A 181 19.42 -2.69 -25.50
N ARG A 182 19.90 -3.66 -24.74
CA ARG A 182 20.69 -4.78 -25.24
C ARG A 182 19.77 -5.98 -25.43
N GLU A 183 19.41 -6.26 -26.67
CA GLU A 183 18.52 -7.36 -27.02
C GLU A 183 19.20 -8.73 -26.93
N GLY A 184 18.41 -9.77 -26.70
CA GLY A 184 18.82 -11.17 -26.84
C GLY A 184 19.83 -11.66 -25.80
N GLY A 185 19.93 -11.00 -24.64
CA GLY A 185 20.79 -11.46 -23.56
C GLY A 185 20.29 -12.75 -22.91
N THR A 186 21.15 -13.47 -22.22
CA THR A 186 20.78 -14.69 -21.50
C THR A 186 20.48 -14.38 -20.04
N PHE A 187 19.25 -14.65 -19.60
CA PHE A 187 18.87 -14.67 -18.19
C PHE A 187 18.87 -16.10 -17.66
N THR A 188 19.54 -16.33 -16.54
CA THR A 188 19.53 -17.64 -15.86
C THR A 188 18.68 -17.55 -14.61
N ALA A 189 17.55 -18.25 -14.57
CA ALA A 189 16.67 -18.33 -13.42
C ALA A 189 17.34 -19.10 -12.25
N ALA A 190 16.80 -18.96 -11.03
CA ALA A 190 17.28 -19.69 -9.86
C ALA A 190 17.25 -21.22 -10.03
N SER A 191 16.34 -21.74 -10.85
CA SER A 191 16.28 -23.16 -11.24
C SER A 191 17.41 -23.63 -12.18
N GLY A 192 18.26 -22.69 -12.66
CA GLY A 192 19.27 -22.95 -13.71
C GLY A 192 18.72 -22.90 -15.13
N ALA A 193 17.42 -22.69 -15.33
CA ALA A 193 16.82 -22.56 -16.64
C ALA A 193 17.30 -21.25 -17.32
N ARG A 194 17.68 -21.35 -18.59
CA ARG A 194 18.10 -20.20 -19.40
C ARG A 194 16.97 -19.75 -20.30
N GLN A 195 16.77 -18.45 -20.36
CA GLN A 195 15.80 -17.81 -21.25
C GLN A 195 16.41 -16.54 -21.85
N THR A 196 15.92 -16.17 -23.02
CA THR A 196 16.31 -14.91 -23.66
C THR A 196 15.59 -13.77 -23.01
N ALA A 197 16.30 -12.69 -22.70
CA ALA A 197 15.75 -11.47 -22.15
C ALA A 197 16.48 -10.25 -22.72
N ASP A 198 15.77 -9.14 -22.85
CA ASP A 198 16.36 -7.86 -23.17
C ASP A 198 16.76 -7.15 -21.90
N TYR A 199 17.90 -6.48 -21.91
CA TYR A 199 18.46 -5.79 -20.76
C TYR A 199 18.51 -4.29 -21.03
N LEU A 200 18.07 -3.52 -20.04
CA LEU A 200 18.39 -2.09 -19.99
C LEU A 200 19.80 -1.92 -19.43
N THR A 201 20.58 -1.07 -20.05
CA THR A 201 21.93 -0.72 -19.61
C THR A 201 21.98 0.75 -19.25
N SER A 202 22.54 1.08 -18.10
CA SER A 202 22.77 2.45 -17.68
C SER A 202 24.14 2.57 -16.98
N SER A 203 24.65 3.80 -16.88
CA SER A 203 25.82 4.12 -16.10
C SER A 203 25.37 5.00 -14.93
N GLU A 204 25.34 4.42 -13.73
CA GLU A 204 24.96 5.13 -12.52
C GLU A 204 26.22 5.67 -11.81
N SER A 205 26.14 6.93 -11.35
CA SER A 205 27.20 7.56 -10.57
C SER A 205 26.93 7.61 -9.08
N ILE A 206 25.74 7.14 -8.67
CA ILE A 206 25.31 7.15 -7.27
C ILE A 206 25.28 5.72 -6.74
N TYR A 207 26.05 5.46 -5.70
CA TYR A 207 26.10 4.17 -5.02
C TYR A 207 25.57 4.33 -3.59
N LEU A 208 24.71 3.44 -3.18
CA LEU A 208 24.33 3.29 -1.77
C LEU A 208 25.36 2.36 -1.12
N SER A 209 26.10 2.89 -0.14
CA SER A 209 27.00 2.08 0.67
C SER A 209 26.56 2.09 2.13
N GLY A 210 26.60 0.94 2.77
CA GLY A 210 26.31 0.77 4.18
C GLY A 210 26.99 -0.48 4.70
N ASN A 211 26.94 -0.72 6.00
CA ASN A 211 27.66 -1.84 6.64
C ASN A 211 27.29 -3.24 6.07
N ASN A 212 26.22 -3.35 5.30
CA ASN A 212 25.72 -4.61 4.72
C ASN A 212 25.38 -4.48 3.22
N VAL A 213 25.78 -3.41 2.56
CA VAL A 213 25.51 -3.16 1.13
C VAL A 213 26.79 -2.60 0.50
N THR A 214 27.29 -3.31 -0.48
CA THR A 214 28.38 -2.87 -1.38
C THR A 214 27.89 -2.94 -2.81
#